data_ce641af20b6cced4d63c56b08d916e95
#
_entry.id   ce641af20b6cced4d63c56b08d916e95
#
_cell.length_a   1.000
_cell.length_b   1.000
_cell.length_c   1.000
_cell.angle_alpha   90.00
_cell.angle_beta   90.00
_cell.angle_gamma   90.00
#
_symmetry.space_group_name_H-M   'P 1'
#
loop_
_entity.id
_entity.type
_entity.pdbx_description
1 polymer ?
#
loop_
_entity_poly.entity_id
_entity_poly.type
_entity_poly.pdbx_seq_one_letter_code
_entity_poly.pdbx_strand_id
1 'polypeptide(L)'
;MLDVQLFDLHTFLPKPYKEALLTRLKKAHEELQTGTGLGGEFTGWVHLPQAYDREEFARIRTAAKKIQSDSQALVVIGIGGSYLGARGVIDCLCSPNYNLKKKETPNVYFVGNGLSGDALSEVLDLVRDVDFSVNIISKSGTTTEPAVAFRFFRELLEEKYGKEEAGKRIYATTDKARGALKSLADAEGWETFVVPDDIGGRYSVLTAVGLLPIAVTGVDVEALMEGAAEMMNVCADGSYDSPAWQYAALRYELYRAGYAIEILGCYDPAFRFMTEWWKQLYGESEGKDGKGLFPASVEFTADLHSMGQYIQEGRRILFETIVRLGASDRQLAVPRDETDGDGLNFLAGASVDHIRDRATEGTLLAHSQGGVPNVIVNVGGKGPRELGRLIYFFEYACGLSGYLLDVNPFDQPGVEAYKKNMFALLGKPGYEDRKAELEAKLTEKR
;
A
#
# COMPACT_ATOMS: atom_id res chain seq x y z
N MET A 1 -17.13 -10.11 -8.74
CA MET A 1 -16.86 -8.68 -9.04
C MET A 1 -16.73 -7.96 -7.71
N LEU A 2 -15.86 -6.96 -7.59
CA LEU A 2 -15.76 -6.14 -6.38
C LEU A 2 -17.01 -5.29 -6.22
N ASP A 3 -17.56 -5.24 -5.01
CA ASP A 3 -18.73 -4.41 -4.66
C ASP A 3 -18.54 -3.71 -3.31
N VAL A 4 -19.29 -2.64 -3.11
CA VAL A 4 -19.26 -1.80 -1.90
C VAL A 4 -20.67 -1.68 -1.33
N GLN A 5 -20.81 -1.85 -0.03
CA GLN A 5 -22.07 -1.74 0.69
C GLN A 5 -21.84 -0.94 1.98
N LEU A 6 -22.83 -0.14 2.39
CA LEU A 6 -22.89 0.36 3.76
C LEU A 6 -23.88 -0.51 4.53
N PHE A 7 -23.40 -1.18 5.57
CA PHE A 7 -24.24 -1.97 6.47
C PHE A 7 -25.19 -1.05 7.23
N ASP A 8 -26.49 -1.35 7.18
CA ASP A 8 -27.55 -0.55 7.81
C ASP A 8 -27.54 0.94 7.38
N LEU A 9 -27.46 1.16 6.05
CA LEU A 9 -27.39 2.48 5.42
C LEU A 9 -28.39 3.50 6.00
N HIS A 10 -29.64 3.09 6.22
CA HIS A 10 -30.72 3.99 6.63
C HIS A 10 -30.55 4.55 8.05
N THR A 11 -29.81 3.87 8.91
CA THR A 11 -29.49 4.33 10.27
C THR A 11 -28.47 5.49 10.21
N PHE A 12 -27.46 5.39 9.38
CA PHE A 12 -26.35 6.33 9.35
C PHE A 12 -26.50 7.44 8.31
N LEU A 13 -27.08 7.12 7.16
CA LEU A 13 -27.32 8.04 6.05
C LEU A 13 -28.78 7.95 5.59
N PRO A 14 -29.73 8.53 6.35
CA PRO A 14 -31.18 8.33 6.13
C PRO A 14 -31.73 8.98 4.85
N LYS A 15 -30.93 9.81 4.17
CA LYS A 15 -31.31 10.43 2.90
C LYS A 15 -30.42 9.88 1.80
N PRO A 16 -31.02 9.42 0.67
CA PRO A 16 -30.22 9.05 -0.50
C PRO A 16 -29.41 10.26 -0.96
N TYR A 17 -28.29 10.00 -1.64
CA TYR A 17 -27.34 11.01 -2.10
C TYR A 17 -28.06 12.16 -2.77
N LYS A 18 -27.71 13.38 -2.37
CA LYS A 18 -28.26 14.59 -2.99
C LYS A 18 -27.76 14.65 -4.43
N GLU A 19 -28.60 15.09 -5.33
CA GLU A 19 -28.25 15.36 -6.74
C GLU A 19 -26.99 16.22 -6.85
N ALA A 20 -26.77 17.14 -5.90
CA ALA A 20 -25.54 17.93 -5.80
C ALA A 20 -24.27 17.10 -5.60
N LEU A 21 -24.30 15.98 -4.87
CA LEU A 21 -23.14 15.10 -4.73
C LEU A 21 -22.85 14.35 -6.03
N LEU A 22 -23.87 13.88 -6.72
CA LEU A 22 -23.70 13.22 -8.03
C LEU A 22 -23.09 14.18 -9.06
N THR A 23 -23.48 15.44 -9.05
CA THR A 23 -22.91 16.48 -9.91
C THR A 23 -21.41 16.69 -9.58
N ARG A 24 -21.04 16.73 -8.30
CA ARG A 24 -19.64 16.85 -7.88
C ARG A 24 -18.82 15.61 -8.24
N LEU A 25 -19.38 14.41 -8.08
CA LEU A 25 -18.73 13.16 -8.50
C LEU A 25 -18.47 13.12 -10.00
N LYS A 26 -19.44 13.55 -10.82
CA LYS A 26 -19.27 13.64 -12.28
C LYS A 26 -18.11 14.57 -12.64
N LYS A 27 -18.08 15.76 -12.01
CA LYS A 27 -16.98 16.71 -12.21
C LYS A 27 -15.64 16.11 -11.78
N ALA A 28 -15.56 15.52 -10.60
CA ALA A 28 -14.34 14.86 -10.09
C ALA A 28 -13.86 13.73 -11.02
N HIS A 29 -14.79 12.96 -11.55
CA HIS A 29 -14.51 11.91 -12.53
C HIS A 29 -13.93 12.48 -13.84
N GLU A 30 -14.57 13.51 -14.41
CA GLU A 30 -14.10 14.18 -15.64
C GLU A 30 -12.69 14.74 -15.43
N GLU A 31 -12.47 15.46 -14.33
CA GLU A 31 -11.17 16.02 -13.97
C GLU A 31 -10.09 14.92 -13.82
N LEU A 32 -10.42 13.78 -13.21
CA LEU A 32 -9.51 12.66 -13.03
C LEU A 32 -9.20 11.96 -14.36
N GLN A 33 -10.23 11.69 -15.17
CA GLN A 33 -10.08 11.02 -16.46
C GLN A 33 -9.29 11.85 -17.49
N THR A 34 -9.45 13.17 -17.45
CA THR A 34 -8.84 14.09 -18.42
C THR A 34 -7.52 14.70 -17.90
N GLY A 35 -7.18 14.50 -16.63
CA GLY A 35 -6.01 15.13 -16.01
C GLY A 35 -6.12 16.66 -15.89
N THR A 36 -7.33 17.21 -15.87
CA THR A 36 -7.55 18.67 -15.81
C THR A 36 -7.81 19.20 -14.40
N GLY A 37 -7.93 18.30 -13.42
CA GLY A 37 -8.09 18.67 -12.01
C GLY A 37 -6.77 19.08 -11.34
N LEU A 38 -6.85 19.42 -10.05
CA LEU A 38 -5.67 19.75 -9.25
C LEU A 38 -4.67 18.56 -9.24
N GLY A 39 -3.40 18.82 -9.61
CA GLY A 39 -2.37 17.80 -9.71
C GLY A 39 -2.53 16.87 -10.92
N GLY A 40 -3.25 17.30 -11.96
CA GLY A 40 -3.51 16.50 -13.16
C GLY A 40 -2.25 15.99 -13.87
N GLU A 41 -1.10 16.63 -13.66
CA GLU A 41 0.20 16.15 -14.14
C GLU A 41 0.66 14.82 -13.51
N PHE A 42 -0.02 14.35 -12.45
CA PHE A 42 0.28 13.08 -11.76
C PHE A 42 -0.83 12.04 -11.93
N THR A 43 -1.64 12.14 -12.97
CA THR A 43 -2.76 11.20 -13.23
C THR A 43 -2.42 10.08 -14.21
N GLY A 44 -1.14 9.87 -14.57
CA GLY A 44 -0.72 8.81 -15.49
C GLY A 44 -1.14 7.39 -15.08
N TRP A 45 -1.32 7.15 -13.78
CA TRP A 45 -1.81 5.88 -13.24
C TRP A 45 -3.26 5.55 -13.65
N VAL A 46 -4.09 6.55 -13.97
CA VAL A 46 -5.52 6.35 -14.34
C VAL A 46 -5.66 5.46 -15.58
N HIS A 47 -4.78 5.60 -16.56
CA HIS A 47 -4.81 4.79 -17.79
C HIS A 47 -3.71 3.73 -17.84
N LEU A 48 -2.84 3.69 -16.83
CA LEU A 48 -1.68 2.78 -16.77
C LEU A 48 -2.04 1.31 -17.02
N PRO A 49 -3.12 0.71 -16.44
CA PRO A 49 -3.38 -0.71 -16.61
C PRO A 49 -3.54 -1.17 -18.07
N GLN A 50 -3.89 -0.27 -18.97
CA GLN A 50 -3.96 -0.56 -20.42
C GLN A 50 -2.82 0.07 -21.23
N ALA A 51 -2.24 1.17 -20.74
CA ALA A 51 -1.26 1.99 -21.46
C ALA A 51 0.20 1.77 -21.00
N TYR A 52 0.47 0.78 -20.14
CA TYR A 52 1.83 0.55 -19.65
C TYR A 52 2.79 0.13 -20.77
N ASP A 53 4.07 0.46 -20.60
CA ASP A 53 5.15 0.07 -21.51
C ASP A 53 5.34 -1.46 -21.52
N ARG A 54 4.99 -2.08 -22.64
CA ARG A 54 5.05 -3.54 -22.83
C ARG A 54 6.49 -4.06 -22.89
N GLU A 55 7.42 -3.25 -23.38
CA GLU A 55 8.84 -3.62 -23.46
C GLU A 55 9.46 -3.60 -22.07
N GLU A 56 9.21 -2.53 -21.29
CA GLU A 56 9.64 -2.48 -19.91
C GLU A 56 9.03 -3.60 -19.07
N PHE A 57 7.74 -3.88 -19.25
CA PHE A 57 7.07 -5.00 -18.57
C PHE A 57 7.73 -6.36 -18.89
N ALA A 58 8.08 -6.60 -20.15
CA ALA A 58 8.82 -7.80 -20.54
C ALA A 58 10.22 -7.85 -19.90
N ARG A 59 10.92 -6.71 -19.81
CA ARG A 59 12.21 -6.60 -19.11
C ARG A 59 12.08 -6.89 -17.62
N ILE A 60 11.04 -6.37 -16.95
CA ILE A 60 10.75 -6.68 -15.52
C ILE A 60 10.63 -8.18 -15.33
N ARG A 61 9.87 -8.88 -16.17
CA ARG A 61 9.70 -10.33 -16.10
C ARG A 61 11.02 -11.09 -16.35
N THR A 62 11.83 -10.59 -17.28
CA THR A 62 13.16 -11.16 -17.57
C THR A 62 14.11 -10.98 -16.38
N ALA A 63 14.15 -9.78 -15.79
CA ALA A 63 14.95 -9.51 -14.60
C ALA A 63 14.48 -10.35 -13.40
N ALA A 64 13.18 -10.49 -13.20
CA ALA A 64 12.63 -11.33 -12.13
C ALA A 64 13.08 -12.80 -12.29
N LYS A 65 13.03 -13.37 -13.50
CA LYS A 65 13.51 -14.72 -13.78
C LYS A 65 15.02 -14.86 -13.53
N LYS A 66 15.81 -13.85 -13.91
CA LYS A 66 17.25 -13.84 -13.66
C LYS A 66 17.51 -13.85 -12.15
N ILE A 67 16.85 -12.99 -11.38
CA ILE A 67 16.97 -12.94 -9.92
C ILE A 67 16.56 -14.30 -9.31
N GLN A 68 15.47 -14.91 -9.77
CA GLN A 68 15.04 -16.25 -9.33
C GLN A 68 16.09 -17.33 -9.61
N SER A 69 16.89 -17.21 -10.67
CA SER A 69 17.87 -18.22 -11.08
C SER A 69 19.21 -18.08 -10.41
N ASP A 70 19.60 -16.86 -10.00
CA ASP A 70 20.95 -16.56 -9.51
C ASP A 70 21.02 -16.01 -8.09
N SER A 71 19.87 -15.85 -7.43
CA SER A 71 19.78 -15.27 -6.09
C SER A 71 18.86 -16.06 -5.18
N GLN A 72 19.27 -16.25 -3.93
CA GLN A 72 18.47 -16.84 -2.85
C GLN A 72 17.69 -15.76 -2.08
N ALA A 73 18.11 -14.51 -2.25
CA ALA A 73 17.41 -13.35 -1.66
C ALA A 73 17.38 -12.16 -2.62
N LEU A 74 16.28 -11.39 -2.55
CA LEU A 74 16.16 -10.05 -3.10
C LEU A 74 16.03 -9.06 -1.95
N VAL A 75 16.92 -8.06 -1.90
CA VAL A 75 16.82 -6.94 -0.98
C VAL A 75 16.18 -5.77 -1.71
N VAL A 76 14.97 -5.40 -1.32
CA VAL A 76 14.22 -4.26 -1.85
C VAL A 76 14.47 -3.06 -0.96
N ILE A 77 15.08 -2.02 -1.51
CA ILE A 77 15.47 -0.82 -0.77
C ILE A 77 14.58 0.34 -1.20
N GLY A 78 13.69 0.77 -0.31
CA GLY A 78 12.74 1.85 -0.59
C GLY A 78 11.92 2.24 0.62
N ILE A 79 11.23 3.38 0.54
CA ILE A 79 10.38 3.91 1.61
C ILE A 79 9.02 4.36 1.05
N GLY A 80 7.99 4.31 1.87
CA GLY A 80 6.63 4.71 1.49
C GLY A 80 6.13 3.92 0.28
N GLY A 81 5.68 4.62 -0.77
CA GLY A 81 5.18 3.99 -2.00
C GLY A 81 6.19 3.11 -2.72
N SER A 82 7.48 3.28 -2.46
CA SER A 82 8.54 2.45 -3.04
C SER A 82 8.63 1.04 -2.42
N TYR A 83 7.86 0.71 -1.37
CA TYR A 83 7.85 -0.63 -0.80
C TYR A 83 6.48 -1.11 -0.33
N LEU A 84 5.62 -0.21 0.19
CA LEU A 84 4.36 -0.61 0.85
C LEU A 84 3.45 -1.43 -0.05
N GLY A 85 3.23 -0.98 -1.29
CA GLY A 85 2.37 -1.68 -2.24
C GLY A 85 2.92 -3.05 -2.61
N ALA A 86 4.21 -3.14 -2.93
CA ALA A 86 4.86 -4.42 -3.24
C ALA A 86 4.78 -5.40 -2.07
N ARG A 87 5.11 -4.94 -0.86
CA ARG A 87 5.04 -5.76 0.35
C ARG A 87 3.62 -6.23 0.64
N GLY A 88 2.64 -5.32 0.51
CA GLY A 88 1.24 -5.65 0.70
C GLY A 88 0.75 -6.76 -0.23
N VAL A 89 1.10 -6.67 -1.52
CA VAL A 89 0.78 -7.72 -2.51
C VAL A 89 1.47 -9.04 -2.17
N ILE A 90 2.76 -9.02 -1.85
CA ILE A 90 3.54 -10.22 -1.52
C ILE A 90 2.99 -10.90 -0.26
N ASP A 91 2.80 -10.17 0.82
CA ASP A 91 2.27 -10.72 2.07
C ASP A 91 0.84 -11.29 1.86
N CYS A 92 0.00 -10.58 1.11
CA CYS A 92 -1.37 -11.00 0.85
C CYS A 92 -1.45 -12.26 -0.02
N LEU A 93 -0.70 -12.33 -1.11
CA LEU A 93 -0.80 -13.43 -2.08
C LEU A 93 0.11 -14.61 -1.77
N CYS A 94 1.30 -14.37 -1.20
CA CYS A 94 2.24 -15.44 -0.91
C CYS A 94 2.15 -15.92 0.54
N SER A 95 2.31 -15.04 1.49
CA SER A 95 2.14 -15.26 2.95
C SER A 95 2.88 -14.18 3.75
N PRO A 96 2.45 -13.77 4.94
CA PRO A 96 3.28 -13.04 5.90
C PRO A 96 4.55 -13.82 6.33
N ASN A 97 4.49 -15.14 6.21
CA ASN A 97 5.60 -16.05 6.51
C ASN A 97 6.40 -16.48 5.26
N TYR A 98 6.33 -15.68 4.18
CA TYR A 98 6.92 -16.02 2.88
C TYR A 98 8.38 -16.46 2.98
N ASN A 99 9.21 -15.71 3.70
CA ASN A 99 10.63 -15.99 3.84
C ASN A 99 10.95 -17.26 4.66
N LEU A 100 10.01 -17.76 5.45
CA LEU A 100 10.16 -18.99 6.26
C LEU A 100 9.70 -20.25 5.52
N LYS A 101 8.96 -20.09 4.41
CA LYS A 101 8.43 -21.23 3.65
C LYS A 101 9.52 -21.87 2.78
N LYS A 102 9.51 -23.19 2.69
CA LYS A 102 10.29 -23.89 1.65
C LYS A 102 9.69 -23.57 0.28
N LYS A 103 10.49 -23.02 -0.62
CA LYS A 103 10.11 -22.57 -1.95
C LYS A 103 11.33 -22.50 -2.87
N GLU A 104 11.10 -22.33 -4.16
CA GLU A 104 12.15 -22.16 -5.17
C GLU A 104 12.47 -20.69 -5.46
N THR A 105 11.55 -19.77 -5.12
CA THR A 105 11.72 -18.35 -5.31
C THR A 105 12.56 -17.73 -4.18
N PRO A 106 13.32 -16.64 -4.45
CA PRO A 106 14.13 -15.95 -3.45
C PRO A 106 13.33 -15.46 -2.24
N ASN A 107 14.00 -15.38 -1.09
CA ASN A 107 13.48 -14.56 0.02
C ASN A 107 13.45 -13.09 -0.38
N VAL A 108 12.48 -12.33 0.13
CA VAL A 108 12.39 -10.89 -0.13
C VAL A 108 12.48 -10.13 1.18
N TYR A 109 13.47 -9.26 1.28
CA TYR A 109 13.70 -8.40 2.44
C TYR A 109 13.51 -6.95 2.06
N PHE A 110 12.75 -6.21 2.87
CA PHE A 110 12.50 -4.78 2.66
C PHE A 110 13.31 -3.97 3.68
N VAL A 111 14.14 -3.06 3.18
CA VAL A 111 15.00 -2.18 3.98
C VAL A 111 14.97 -0.74 3.46
N GLY A 112 15.59 0.19 4.18
CA GLY A 112 15.58 1.60 3.79
C GLY A 112 14.22 2.27 4.02
N ASN A 113 13.36 1.65 4.80
CA ASN A 113 12.05 2.16 5.23
C ASN A 113 12.07 2.67 6.68
N GLY A 114 13.26 2.79 7.27
CA GLY A 114 13.52 3.30 8.61
C GLY A 114 15.00 3.56 8.83
N LEU A 115 15.34 4.11 10.00
CA LEU A 115 16.71 4.45 10.42
C LEU A 115 17.12 3.67 11.69
N SER A 116 16.82 2.37 11.73
CA SER A 116 17.27 1.46 12.79
C SER A 116 18.53 0.73 12.34
N GLY A 117 19.64 0.92 13.07
CA GLY A 117 20.88 0.20 12.84
C GLY A 117 20.72 -1.31 13.05
N ASP A 118 19.97 -1.73 14.09
CA ASP A 118 19.70 -3.14 14.38
C ASP A 118 18.96 -3.83 13.23
N ALA A 119 17.82 -3.22 12.79
CA ALA A 119 17.03 -3.79 11.69
C ALA A 119 17.84 -3.88 10.37
N LEU A 120 18.73 -2.91 10.12
CA LEU A 120 19.59 -2.93 8.95
C LEU A 120 20.66 -4.04 9.05
N SER A 121 21.29 -4.16 10.23
CA SER A 121 22.30 -5.19 10.49
C SER A 121 21.76 -6.60 10.40
N GLU A 122 20.53 -6.83 10.91
CA GLU A 122 19.86 -8.14 10.80
C GLU A 122 19.73 -8.59 9.34
N VAL A 123 19.31 -7.70 8.43
CA VAL A 123 19.16 -8.08 7.02
C VAL A 123 20.53 -8.25 6.33
N LEU A 124 21.55 -7.44 6.69
CA LEU A 124 22.91 -7.65 6.21
C LEU A 124 23.43 -9.04 6.60
N ASP A 125 23.20 -9.47 7.84
CA ASP A 125 23.62 -10.80 8.32
C ASP A 125 22.84 -11.91 7.61
N LEU A 126 21.52 -11.74 7.38
CA LEU A 126 20.70 -12.74 6.67
C LEU A 126 21.12 -12.97 5.22
N VAL A 127 21.74 -11.97 4.56
CA VAL A 127 22.11 -12.09 3.14
C VAL A 127 23.62 -12.30 2.93
N ARG A 128 24.44 -12.17 3.96
CA ARG A 128 25.91 -12.26 3.88
C ARG A 128 26.38 -13.57 3.24
N ASP A 129 25.81 -14.68 3.66
CA ASP A 129 26.26 -16.03 3.29
C ASP A 129 25.44 -16.65 2.14
N VAL A 130 24.45 -15.94 1.60
CA VAL A 130 23.60 -16.41 0.50
C VAL A 130 23.78 -15.53 -0.75
N ASP A 131 23.51 -16.07 -1.94
CA ASP A 131 23.50 -15.26 -3.15
C ASP A 131 22.29 -14.32 -3.13
N PHE A 132 22.55 -13.04 -3.37
CA PHE A 132 21.46 -12.04 -3.33
C PHE A 132 21.59 -10.98 -4.42
N SER A 133 20.47 -10.38 -4.73
CA SER A 133 20.34 -9.19 -5.60
C SER A 133 19.70 -8.03 -4.84
N VAL A 134 19.89 -6.82 -5.32
CA VAL A 134 19.35 -5.60 -4.75
C VAL A 134 18.45 -4.90 -5.77
N ASN A 135 17.25 -4.51 -5.36
CA ASN A 135 16.41 -3.55 -6.09
C ASN A 135 16.31 -2.26 -5.28
N ILE A 136 17.10 -1.26 -5.67
CA ILE A 136 17.01 0.09 -5.11
C ILE A 136 15.93 0.89 -5.83
N ILE A 137 14.97 1.42 -5.09
CA ILE A 137 13.80 2.14 -5.61
C ILE A 137 13.78 3.55 -5.05
N SER A 138 14.14 4.52 -5.88
CA SER A 138 14.15 5.94 -5.50
C SER A 138 14.12 6.82 -6.74
N LYS A 139 13.08 7.66 -6.91
CA LYS A 139 12.99 8.57 -8.06
C LYS A 139 14.14 9.56 -8.11
N SER A 140 14.44 10.23 -6.99
CA SER A 140 15.54 11.22 -6.90
C SER A 140 16.91 10.62 -6.62
N GLY A 141 16.94 9.47 -5.93
CA GLY A 141 18.15 8.86 -5.39
C GLY A 141 18.73 9.58 -4.16
N THR A 142 18.03 10.59 -3.63
CA THR A 142 18.52 11.41 -2.50
C THR A 142 17.66 11.29 -1.23
N THR A 143 16.62 10.45 -1.26
CA THR A 143 15.86 10.13 -0.04
C THR A 143 16.80 9.44 0.94
N THR A 144 16.88 9.97 2.16
CA THR A 144 17.96 9.64 3.12
C THR A 144 17.98 8.16 3.48
N GLU A 145 16.83 7.62 3.86
CA GLU A 145 16.70 6.27 4.40
C GLU A 145 17.14 5.19 3.37
N PRO A 146 16.60 5.15 2.14
CA PRO A 146 17.05 4.19 1.14
C PRO A 146 18.47 4.46 0.65
N ALA A 147 18.91 5.73 0.57
CA ALA A 147 20.27 6.06 0.16
C ALA A 147 21.32 5.56 1.18
N VAL A 148 21.03 5.67 2.47
CA VAL A 148 21.89 5.13 3.54
C VAL A 148 21.92 3.61 3.49
N ALA A 149 20.76 2.95 3.43
CA ALA A 149 20.69 1.50 3.34
C ALA A 149 21.43 0.96 2.11
N PHE A 150 21.26 1.61 0.96
CA PHE A 150 21.90 1.17 -0.29
C PHE A 150 23.43 1.16 -0.21
N ARG A 151 24.07 2.08 0.51
CA ARG A 151 25.52 2.10 0.67
C ARG A 151 26.04 0.80 1.31
N PHE A 152 25.38 0.31 2.35
CA PHE A 152 25.77 -0.93 3.05
C PHE A 152 25.57 -2.17 2.16
N PHE A 153 24.44 -2.28 1.47
CA PHE A 153 24.17 -3.44 0.62
C PHE A 153 25.01 -3.42 -0.65
N ARG A 154 25.33 -2.26 -1.21
CA ARG A 154 26.27 -2.12 -2.31
C ARG A 154 27.68 -2.55 -1.90
N GLU A 155 28.18 -2.08 -0.76
CA GLU A 155 29.49 -2.47 -0.21
C GLU A 155 29.56 -3.99 -0.03
N LEU A 156 28.55 -4.60 0.59
CA LEU A 156 28.47 -6.04 0.77
C LEU A 156 28.45 -6.81 -0.57
N LEU A 157 27.74 -6.34 -1.58
CA LEU A 157 27.74 -6.93 -2.92
C LEU A 157 29.13 -6.83 -3.56
N GLU A 158 29.77 -5.66 -3.49
CA GLU A 158 31.11 -5.43 -4.08
C GLU A 158 32.19 -6.26 -3.36
N GLU A 159 32.11 -6.39 -2.04
CA GLU A 159 32.98 -7.29 -1.26
C GLU A 159 32.82 -8.76 -1.66
N LYS A 160 31.57 -9.20 -1.85
CA LYS A 160 31.26 -10.61 -2.13
C LYS A 160 31.56 -11.03 -3.57
N TYR A 161 31.27 -10.20 -4.56
CA TYR A 161 31.33 -10.57 -5.97
C TYR A 161 32.36 -9.79 -6.78
N GLY A 162 32.96 -8.75 -6.21
CA GLY A 162 33.71 -7.75 -6.98
C GLY A 162 32.76 -6.80 -7.72
N LYS A 163 33.27 -5.64 -8.10
CA LYS A 163 32.46 -4.50 -8.64
C LYS A 163 31.65 -4.89 -9.89
N GLU A 164 32.24 -5.62 -10.82
CA GLU A 164 31.59 -5.96 -12.10
C GLU A 164 30.41 -6.92 -11.89
N GLU A 165 30.59 -8.01 -11.16
CA GLU A 165 29.52 -8.97 -10.91
C GLU A 165 28.47 -8.44 -9.93
N ALA A 166 28.86 -7.60 -8.96
CA ALA A 166 27.92 -6.87 -8.11
C ALA A 166 26.99 -5.97 -8.93
N GLY A 167 27.51 -5.29 -9.95
CA GLY A 167 26.72 -4.45 -10.85
C GLY A 167 25.61 -5.21 -11.58
N LYS A 168 25.82 -6.48 -11.91
CA LYS A 168 24.81 -7.35 -12.57
C LYS A 168 23.69 -7.81 -11.62
N ARG A 169 23.85 -7.58 -10.32
CA ARG A 169 22.89 -7.93 -9.25
C ARG A 169 22.18 -6.71 -8.66
N ILE A 170 22.47 -5.50 -9.18
CA ILE A 170 21.82 -4.24 -8.79
C ILE A 170 20.83 -3.83 -9.86
N TYR A 171 19.58 -3.66 -9.46
CA TYR A 171 18.48 -3.19 -10.28
C TYR A 171 18.02 -1.85 -9.73
N ALA A 172 18.12 -0.77 -10.51
CA ALA A 172 17.73 0.57 -10.06
C ALA A 172 16.39 0.98 -10.67
N THR A 173 15.36 1.03 -9.84
CA THR A 173 14.06 1.60 -10.23
C THR A 173 14.04 3.07 -9.88
N THR A 174 14.18 3.94 -10.89
CA THR A 174 14.47 5.36 -10.70
C THR A 174 13.85 6.23 -11.80
N ASP A 175 14.15 7.52 -11.80
CA ASP A 175 13.76 8.46 -12.87
C ASP A 175 14.34 8.02 -14.24
N LYS A 176 13.63 8.33 -15.31
CA LYS A 176 14.04 7.96 -16.68
C LYS A 176 15.35 8.63 -17.11
N ALA A 177 15.57 9.88 -16.71
CA ALA A 177 16.62 10.72 -17.28
C ALA A 177 17.48 11.50 -16.27
N ARG A 178 17.03 11.65 -15.02
CA ARG A 178 17.65 12.57 -14.06
C ARG A 178 17.65 11.99 -12.64
N GLY A 179 18.40 12.66 -11.75
CA GLY A 179 18.52 12.26 -10.35
C GLY A 179 19.83 11.52 -10.05
N ALA A 180 20.21 11.52 -8.78
CA ALA A 180 21.49 10.97 -8.35
C ALA A 180 21.58 9.45 -8.58
N LEU A 181 20.49 8.70 -8.38
CA LEU A 181 20.46 7.26 -8.62
C LEU A 181 20.54 6.94 -10.11
N LYS A 182 19.84 7.69 -10.96
CA LYS A 182 19.93 7.51 -12.43
C LYS A 182 21.35 7.76 -12.93
N SER A 183 21.95 8.86 -12.53
CA SER A 183 23.33 9.18 -12.91
C SER A 183 24.33 8.12 -12.46
N LEU A 184 24.15 7.59 -11.24
CA LEU A 184 25.00 6.52 -10.73
C LEU A 184 24.77 5.21 -11.48
N ALA A 185 23.53 4.82 -11.72
CA ALA A 185 23.20 3.59 -12.44
C ALA A 185 23.76 3.61 -13.88
N ASP A 186 23.66 4.74 -14.57
CA ASP A 186 24.22 4.90 -15.91
C ASP A 186 25.75 4.82 -15.92
N ALA A 187 26.42 5.45 -14.95
CA ALA A 187 27.88 5.41 -14.83
C ALA A 187 28.42 4.00 -14.52
N GLU A 188 27.68 3.22 -13.74
CA GLU A 188 28.06 1.86 -13.34
C GLU A 188 27.47 0.77 -14.27
N GLY A 189 26.62 1.13 -15.23
CA GLY A 189 26.01 0.18 -16.18
C GLY A 189 24.96 -0.75 -15.56
N TRP A 190 24.28 -0.35 -14.49
CA TRP A 190 23.25 -1.17 -13.85
C TRP A 190 21.97 -1.20 -14.69
N GLU A 191 21.20 -2.29 -14.56
CA GLU A 191 19.88 -2.36 -15.15
C GLU A 191 18.93 -1.39 -14.47
N THR A 192 18.22 -0.57 -15.28
CA THR A 192 17.31 0.45 -14.78
C THR A 192 15.88 0.21 -15.22
N PHE A 193 14.92 0.51 -14.32
CA PHE A 193 13.49 0.56 -14.56
C PHE A 193 12.94 1.94 -14.21
N VAL A 194 11.89 2.36 -14.88
CA VAL A 194 11.39 3.73 -14.80
C VAL A 194 10.33 3.88 -13.70
N VAL A 195 10.53 4.90 -12.84
CA VAL A 195 9.45 5.49 -12.06
C VAL A 195 8.84 6.59 -12.93
N PRO A 196 7.60 6.45 -13.43
CA PRO A 196 7.02 7.43 -14.33
C PRO A 196 6.93 8.82 -13.72
N ASP A 197 7.13 9.86 -14.54
CA ASP A 197 7.11 11.24 -14.06
C ASP A 197 5.72 11.71 -13.64
N ASP A 198 4.71 11.18 -14.30
CA ASP A 198 3.29 11.47 -14.14
C ASP A 198 2.57 10.56 -13.13
N ILE A 199 3.34 9.79 -12.33
CA ILE A 199 2.80 8.91 -11.28
C ILE A 199 3.48 9.21 -9.94
N GLY A 200 2.67 9.56 -8.95
CA GLY A 200 3.12 9.76 -7.57
C GLY A 200 3.47 8.45 -6.87
N GLY A 201 4.37 8.49 -5.87
CA GLY A 201 4.87 7.28 -5.20
C GLY A 201 3.79 6.36 -4.64
N ARG A 202 2.75 6.90 -4.01
CA ARG A 202 1.66 6.10 -3.42
C ARG A 202 0.68 5.48 -4.44
N TYR A 203 0.76 5.91 -5.72
CA TYR A 203 0.01 5.38 -6.87
C TYR A 203 0.87 4.49 -7.78
N SER A 204 2.08 4.10 -7.36
CA SER A 204 3.07 3.49 -8.24
C SER A 204 3.16 1.97 -8.15
N VAL A 205 2.32 1.30 -7.37
CA VAL A 205 2.42 -0.15 -7.16
C VAL A 205 2.29 -0.97 -8.46
N LEU A 206 1.52 -0.49 -9.43
CA LEU A 206 1.34 -1.12 -10.75
C LEU A 206 2.37 -0.68 -11.80
N THR A 207 3.45 -0.01 -11.38
CA THR A 207 4.64 0.31 -12.19
C THR A 207 5.79 -0.64 -11.86
N ALA A 208 6.95 -0.44 -12.47
CA ALA A 208 8.17 -1.18 -12.13
C ALA A 208 8.49 -1.17 -10.62
N VAL A 209 8.05 -0.13 -9.90
CA VAL A 209 8.21 0.03 -8.45
C VAL A 209 7.66 -1.17 -7.67
N GLY A 210 6.45 -1.62 -8.00
CA GLY A 210 5.84 -2.78 -7.36
C GLY A 210 6.03 -4.06 -8.15
N LEU A 211 5.95 -4.00 -9.48
CA LEU A 211 5.91 -5.18 -10.33
C LEU A 211 7.19 -6.02 -10.29
N LEU A 212 8.38 -5.40 -10.21
CA LEU A 212 9.64 -6.16 -10.16
C LEU A 212 9.74 -7.02 -8.89
N PRO A 213 9.67 -6.46 -7.66
CA PRO A 213 9.74 -7.29 -6.46
C PRO A 213 8.59 -8.30 -6.34
N ILE A 214 7.38 -7.97 -6.83
CA ILE A 214 6.25 -8.90 -6.87
C ILE A 214 6.54 -10.07 -7.81
N ALA A 215 7.01 -9.80 -9.03
CA ALA A 215 7.33 -10.85 -10.01
C ALA A 215 8.42 -11.82 -9.52
N VAL A 216 9.40 -11.35 -8.75
CA VAL A 216 10.46 -12.19 -8.16
C VAL A 216 9.87 -13.27 -7.23
N THR A 217 8.75 -13.02 -6.59
CA THR A 217 8.09 -14.02 -5.72
C THR A 217 7.30 -15.08 -6.49
N GLY A 218 7.21 -14.97 -7.82
CA GLY A 218 6.44 -15.88 -8.66
C GLY A 218 4.95 -15.52 -8.78
N VAL A 219 4.52 -14.41 -8.21
CA VAL A 219 3.14 -13.89 -8.41
C VAL A 219 2.94 -13.54 -9.87
N ASP A 220 1.78 -13.90 -10.41
CA ASP A 220 1.38 -13.57 -11.78
C ASP A 220 1.04 -12.07 -11.90
N VAL A 221 2.05 -11.28 -12.34
CA VAL A 221 1.90 -9.83 -12.53
C VAL A 221 1.06 -9.48 -13.76
N GLU A 222 0.90 -10.39 -14.74
CA GLU A 222 -0.04 -10.20 -15.85
C GLU A 222 -1.47 -10.23 -15.34
N ALA A 223 -1.83 -11.25 -14.55
CA ALA A 223 -3.15 -11.35 -13.93
C ALA A 223 -3.43 -10.15 -12.99
N LEU A 224 -2.40 -9.63 -12.29
CA LEU A 224 -2.53 -8.42 -11.48
C LEU A 224 -2.90 -7.21 -12.34
N MET A 225 -2.19 -6.98 -13.46
CA MET A 225 -2.46 -5.87 -14.39
C MET A 225 -3.81 -6.03 -15.10
N GLU A 226 -4.19 -7.25 -15.46
CA GLU A 226 -5.51 -7.54 -16.05
C GLU A 226 -6.64 -7.19 -15.08
N GLY A 227 -6.50 -7.56 -13.79
CA GLY A 227 -7.48 -7.19 -12.77
C GLY A 227 -7.61 -5.68 -12.60
N ALA A 228 -6.50 -4.96 -12.59
CA ALA A 228 -6.49 -3.50 -12.57
C ALA A 228 -7.18 -2.90 -13.82
N ALA A 229 -6.92 -3.45 -15.01
CA ALA A 229 -7.56 -3.02 -16.25
C ALA A 229 -9.09 -3.28 -16.26
N GLU A 230 -9.53 -4.39 -15.67
CA GLU A 230 -10.96 -4.68 -15.51
C GLU A 230 -11.63 -3.61 -14.62
N MET A 231 -11.03 -3.27 -13.48
CA MET A 231 -11.57 -2.25 -12.59
C MET A 231 -11.49 -0.86 -13.21
N MET A 232 -10.43 -0.55 -13.96
CA MET A 232 -10.32 0.68 -14.73
C MET A 232 -11.51 0.85 -15.67
N ASN A 233 -11.90 -0.20 -16.41
CA ASN A 233 -13.05 -0.17 -17.30
C ASN A 233 -14.37 0.09 -16.53
N VAL A 234 -14.55 -0.54 -15.36
CA VAL A 234 -15.70 -0.29 -14.49
C VAL A 234 -15.74 1.16 -13.99
N CYS A 235 -14.58 1.71 -13.65
CA CYS A 235 -14.48 3.10 -13.18
C CYS A 235 -14.68 4.13 -14.31
N ALA A 236 -14.27 3.79 -15.53
CA ALA A 236 -14.36 4.69 -16.69
C ALA A 236 -15.81 4.95 -17.15
N ASP A 237 -16.76 4.09 -16.78
CA ASP A 237 -18.17 4.24 -17.14
C ASP A 237 -18.84 5.52 -16.58
N GLY A 238 -18.23 6.16 -15.57
CA GLY A 238 -18.67 7.44 -15.01
C GLY A 238 -20.08 7.39 -14.39
N SER A 239 -20.49 6.24 -13.90
CA SER A 239 -21.79 6.01 -13.28
C SER A 239 -21.70 5.74 -11.78
N TYR A 240 -22.79 5.97 -11.06
CA TYR A 240 -22.88 5.65 -9.63
C TYR A 240 -22.88 4.12 -9.35
N ASP A 241 -23.03 3.30 -10.37
CA ASP A 241 -22.92 1.84 -10.24
C ASP A 241 -21.46 1.40 -10.05
N SER A 242 -20.49 2.29 -10.32
CA SER A 242 -19.09 2.06 -10.02
C SER A 242 -18.85 1.95 -8.49
N PRO A 243 -18.24 0.85 -8.00
CA PRO A 243 -17.93 0.72 -6.58
C PRO A 243 -16.99 1.82 -6.06
N ALA A 244 -16.10 2.35 -6.90
CA ALA A 244 -15.22 3.45 -6.50
C ALA A 244 -15.98 4.76 -6.27
N TRP A 245 -17.01 5.02 -7.07
CA TRP A 245 -17.90 6.17 -6.85
C TRP A 245 -18.71 6.01 -5.57
N GLN A 246 -19.27 4.82 -5.34
CA GLN A 246 -20.03 4.52 -4.12
C GLN A 246 -19.17 4.71 -2.88
N TYR A 247 -17.95 4.18 -2.89
CA TYR A 247 -17.03 4.31 -1.76
C TYR A 247 -16.63 5.76 -1.51
N ALA A 248 -16.24 6.51 -2.54
CA ALA A 248 -15.90 7.93 -2.40
C ALA A 248 -17.10 8.76 -1.87
N ALA A 249 -18.32 8.48 -2.36
CA ALA A 249 -19.53 9.12 -1.90
C ALA A 249 -19.84 8.82 -0.44
N LEU A 250 -19.78 7.55 -0.03
CA LEU A 250 -20.02 7.12 1.36
C LEU A 250 -19.03 7.79 2.31
N ARG A 251 -17.74 7.79 1.98
CA ARG A 251 -16.71 8.45 2.77
C ARG A 251 -16.97 9.95 2.91
N TYR A 252 -17.31 10.62 1.81
CA TYR A 252 -17.60 12.05 1.82
C TYR A 252 -18.83 12.39 2.65
N GLU A 253 -19.91 11.62 2.57
CA GLU A 253 -21.11 11.86 3.38
C GLU A 253 -20.87 11.57 4.87
N LEU A 254 -20.11 10.52 5.20
CA LEU A 254 -19.71 10.25 6.59
C LEU A 254 -18.81 11.36 7.14
N TYR A 255 -17.82 11.83 6.35
CA TYR A 255 -17.01 12.99 6.71
C TYR A 255 -17.88 14.23 7.00
N ARG A 256 -18.86 14.52 6.15
CA ARG A 256 -19.81 15.63 6.36
C ARG A 256 -20.73 15.44 7.54
N ALA A 257 -21.01 14.21 7.92
CA ALA A 257 -21.78 13.88 9.13
C ALA A 257 -20.95 14.03 10.42
N GLY A 258 -19.64 14.35 10.32
CA GLY A 258 -18.77 14.63 11.45
C GLY A 258 -17.88 13.47 11.87
N TYR A 259 -17.83 12.37 11.11
CA TYR A 259 -16.83 11.33 11.30
C TYR A 259 -15.47 11.84 10.84
N ALA A 260 -14.46 11.61 11.67
CA ALA A 260 -13.10 12.13 11.45
C ALA A 260 -12.06 11.02 11.19
N ILE A 261 -12.40 9.78 11.50
CA ILE A 261 -11.50 8.64 11.42
C ILE A 261 -12.16 7.53 10.61
N GLU A 262 -11.44 7.01 9.62
CA GLU A 262 -11.79 5.78 8.94
C GLU A 262 -10.85 4.67 9.37
N ILE A 263 -11.41 3.53 9.81
CA ILE A 263 -10.64 2.35 10.21
C ILE A 263 -10.81 1.28 9.14
N LEU A 264 -9.73 0.97 8.40
CA LEU A 264 -9.72 -0.16 7.48
C LEU A 264 -9.42 -1.46 8.23
N GLY A 265 -10.34 -2.41 8.20
CA GLY A 265 -10.22 -3.71 8.85
C GLY A 265 -10.28 -4.88 7.87
N CYS A 266 -9.55 -5.95 8.18
CA CYS A 266 -9.65 -7.23 7.49
C CYS A 266 -9.45 -8.39 8.49
N TYR A 267 -10.11 -9.52 8.23
CA TYR A 267 -10.01 -10.73 9.05
C TYR A 267 -8.90 -11.71 8.58
N ASP A 268 -8.12 -11.31 7.59
CA ASP A 268 -6.96 -12.07 7.12
C ASP A 268 -5.67 -11.30 7.48
N PRO A 269 -4.80 -11.84 8.36
CA PRO A 269 -3.54 -11.21 8.75
C PRO A 269 -2.60 -10.90 7.57
N ALA A 270 -2.74 -11.65 6.47
CA ALA A 270 -1.97 -11.39 5.26
C ALA A 270 -2.27 -10.02 4.61
N PHE A 271 -3.40 -9.41 4.94
CA PHE A 271 -3.81 -8.10 4.42
C PHE A 271 -3.14 -6.91 5.13
N ARG A 272 -2.40 -7.13 6.21
CA ARG A 272 -1.81 -6.08 7.05
C ARG A 272 -1.06 -5.01 6.26
N PHE A 273 -0.14 -5.38 5.36
CA PHE A 273 0.62 -4.39 4.59
C PHE A 273 -0.19 -3.74 3.47
N MET A 274 -1.30 -4.31 3.04
CA MET A 274 -2.26 -3.63 2.19
C MET A 274 -2.94 -2.48 2.94
N THR A 275 -3.21 -2.63 4.24
CA THR A 275 -3.76 -1.53 5.05
C THR A 275 -2.72 -0.42 5.28
N GLU A 276 -1.41 -0.75 5.40
CA GLU A 276 -0.34 0.25 5.49
C GLU A 276 -0.19 1.06 4.19
N TRP A 277 -0.25 0.39 3.03
CA TRP A 277 -0.31 1.07 1.74
C TRP A 277 -1.54 1.97 1.63
N TRP A 278 -2.72 1.49 2.01
CA TRP A 278 -3.96 2.26 2.01
C TRP A 278 -3.89 3.49 2.93
N LYS A 279 -3.27 3.38 4.10
CA LYS A 279 -3.04 4.54 5.00
C LYS A 279 -2.19 5.61 4.34
N GLN A 280 -1.12 5.23 3.63
CA GLN A 280 -0.32 6.19 2.87
C GLN A 280 -1.15 6.80 1.74
N LEU A 281 -1.85 5.97 0.98
CA LEU A 281 -2.67 6.42 -0.15
C LEU A 281 -3.63 7.52 0.28
N TYR A 282 -4.45 7.27 1.28
CA TYR A 282 -5.47 8.23 1.73
C TYR A 282 -4.89 9.36 2.60
N GLY A 283 -3.98 9.06 3.50
CA GLY A 283 -3.40 10.05 4.40
C GLY A 283 -2.66 11.17 3.67
N GLU A 284 -1.81 10.82 2.71
CA GLU A 284 -1.10 11.82 1.90
C GLU A 284 -2.00 12.50 0.87
N SER A 285 -3.04 11.84 0.39
CA SER A 285 -3.92 12.41 -0.64
C SER A 285 -4.95 13.38 -0.08
N GLU A 286 -5.50 13.12 1.10
CA GLU A 286 -6.63 13.88 1.66
C GLU A 286 -6.25 14.79 2.81
N GLY A 287 -5.22 14.46 3.60
CA GLY A 287 -4.84 15.19 4.81
C GLY A 287 -4.22 16.56 4.54
N LYS A 288 -5.01 17.50 4.00
CA LYS A 288 -4.56 18.83 3.56
C LYS A 288 -5.59 19.90 3.97
N ASP A 289 -5.14 21.13 4.12
CA ASP A 289 -6.01 22.30 4.43
C ASP A 289 -6.92 22.09 5.65
N GLY A 290 -6.50 21.30 6.63
CA GLY A 290 -7.32 20.94 7.79
C GLY A 290 -8.50 20.02 7.48
N LYS A 291 -8.51 19.36 6.32
CA LYS A 291 -9.54 18.44 5.83
C LYS A 291 -9.04 17.00 5.81
N GLY A 292 -9.92 16.10 5.42
CA GLY A 292 -9.67 14.67 5.23
C GLY A 292 -10.02 13.82 6.45
N LEU A 293 -10.22 12.54 6.17
CA LEU A 293 -10.41 11.49 7.17
C LEU A 293 -9.04 10.99 7.63
N PHE A 294 -8.85 10.78 8.93
CA PHE A 294 -7.63 10.16 9.44
C PHE A 294 -7.69 8.65 9.17
N PRO A 295 -6.79 8.10 8.35
CA PRO A 295 -6.81 6.68 8.01
C PRO A 295 -6.12 5.86 9.10
N ALA A 296 -6.88 4.98 9.73
CA ALA A 296 -6.39 3.99 10.69
C ALA A 296 -6.60 2.57 10.16
N SER A 297 -6.01 1.56 10.79
CA SER A 297 -6.25 0.17 10.44
C SER A 297 -6.30 -0.75 11.64
N VAL A 298 -7.01 -1.87 11.52
CA VAL A 298 -7.10 -2.95 12.48
C VAL A 298 -6.99 -4.30 11.79
N GLU A 299 -6.48 -5.29 12.52
CA GLU A 299 -6.39 -6.69 12.11
C GLU A 299 -7.34 -7.51 12.97
N PHE A 300 -8.50 -7.83 12.43
CA PHE A 300 -9.48 -8.67 13.13
C PHE A 300 -9.17 -10.18 12.95
N THR A 301 -9.44 -11.03 13.96
CA THR A 301 -10.06 -10.78 15.29
C THR A 301 -9.10 -10.23 16.35
N ALA A 302 -7.79 -10.20 16.12
CA ALA A 302 -6.80 -9.79 17.11
C ALA A 302 -7.14 -8.45 17.76
N ASP A 303 -7.46 -7.44 16.97
CA ASP A 303 -7.75 -6.10 17.46
C ASP A 303 -9.17 -5.95 18.06
N LEU A 304 -10.03 -6.95 17.98
CA LEU A 304 -11.23 -6.98 18.82
C LEU A 304 -10.87 -7.11 20.31
N HIS A 305 -9.71 -7.71 20.61
CA HIS A 305 -9.17 -7.85 21.95
C HIS A 305 -8.28 -6.67 22.40
N SER A 306 -8.19 -5.60 21.59
CA SER A 306 -7.45 -4.37 21.89
C SER A 306 -8.29 -3.13 21.61
N MET A 307 -8.61 -2.87 20.36
CA MET A 307 -9.34 -1.68 19.90
C MET A 307 -10.88 -1.88 19.94
N GLY A 308 -11.36 -3.13 20.02
CA GLY A 308 -12.79 -3.44 19.99
C GLY A 308 -13.61 -2.68 21.03
N GLN A 309 -13.07 -2.53 22.26
CA GLN A 309 -13.76 -1.76 23.31
C GLN A 309 -13.93 -0.28 22.90
N TYR A 310 -12.89 0.35 22.35
CA TYR A 310 -12.98 1.75 21.92
C TYR A 310 -13.94 1.90 20.73
N ILE A 311 -13.86 1.00 19.77
CA ILE A 311 -14.77 1.01 18.62
C ILE A 311 -16.21 0.90 19.09
N GLN A 312 -16.51 -0.05 19.98
CA GLN A 312 -17.87 -0.34 20.47
C GLN A 312 -18.43 0.80 21.35
N GLU A 313 -17.65 1.39 22.27
CA GLU A 313 -18.15 2.31 23.30
C GLU A 313 -17.41 3.65 23.39
N GLY A 314 -16.38 3.87 22.56
CA GLY A 314 -15.63 5.13 22.54
C GLY A 314 -16.39 6.27 21.87
N ARG A 315 -15.68 7.33 21.52
CA ARG A 315 -16.28 8.50 20.84
C ARG A 315 -16.81 8.14 19.46
N ARG A 316 -17.99 8.64 19.12
CA ARG A 316 -18.66 8.42 17.81
C ARG A 316 -18.10 9.37 16.73
N ILE A 317 -16.79 9.27 16.46
CA ILE A 317 -16.07 10.06 15.47
C ILE A 317 -15.39 9.18 14.41
N LEU A 318 -15.62 7.87 14.46
CA LEU A 318 -15.00 6.89 13.57
C LEU A 318 -16.07 6.03 12.86
N PHE A 319 -15.72 5.52 11.71
CA PHE A 319 -16.43 4.46 11.00
C PHE A 319 -15.45 3.41 10.52
N GLU A 320 -15.96 2.24 10.16
CA GLU A 320 -15.15 1.13 9.69
C GLU A 320 -15.36 0.87 8.20
N THR A 321 -14.29 0.49 7.51
CA THR A 321 -14.33 -0.12 6.18
C THR A 321 -13.77 -1.53 6.29
N ILE A 322 -14.61 -2.54 6.14
CA ILE A 322 -14.25 -3.96 6.27
C ILE A 322 -14.02 -4.57 4.90
N VAL A 323 -12.77 -4.93 4.62
CA VAL A 323 -12.42 -5.66 3.40
C VAL A 323 -12.66 -7.15 3.61
N ARG A 324 -13.56 -7.72 2.80
CA ARG A 324 -13.85 -9.16 2.80
C ARG A 324 -13.17 -9.81 1.59
N LEU A 325 -12.14 -10.58 1.86
CA LEU A 325 -11.49 -11.45 0.89
C LEU A 325 -12.34 -12.72 0.67
N GLY A 326 -12.09 -13.44 -0.42
CA GLY A 326 -12.74 -14.72 -0.67
C GLY A 326 -12.31 -15.83 0.29
N ALA A 327 -12.79 -17.04 0.01
CA ALA A 327 -12.44 -18.22 0.80
C ALA A 327 -10.94 -18.54 0.73
N SER A 328 -10.43 -19.15 1.79
CA SER A 328 -9.06 -19.63 1.86
C SER A 328 -8.82 -20.80 0.91
N ASP A 329 -7.63 -20.89 0.31
CA ASP A 329 -7.22 -22.02 -0.54
C ASP A 329 -7.21 -23.35 0.24
N ARG A 330 -6.91 -23.27 1.55
CA ARG A 330 -6.87 -24.43 2.44
C ARG A 330 -8.02 -24.36 3.43
N GLN A 331 -8.95 -25.29 3.31
CA GLN A 331 -10.07 -25.45 4.22
C GLN A 331 -9.62 -26.27 5.42
N LEU A 332 -9.60 -25.64 6.60
CA LEU A 332 -9.35 -26.31 7.87
C LEU A 332 -10.68 -26.47 8.61
N ALA A 333 -11.04 -27.71 8.94
CA ALA A 333 -12.21 -27.99 9.78
C ALA A 333 -11.78 -28.15 11.24
N VAL A 334 -12.59 -27.65 12.17
CA VAL A 334 -12.35 -27.78 13.61
C VAL A 334 -12.45 -29.28 14.01
N PRO A 335 -11.39 -29.84 14.61
CA PRO A 335 -11.48 -31.22 15.11
C PRO A 335 -12.43 -31.31 16.28
N ARG A 336 -13.03 -32.50 16.48
CA ARG A 336 -13.82 -32.81 17.68
C ARG A 336 -12.86 -33.15 18.82
N ASP A 337 -13.05 -32.57 20.00
CA ASP A 337 -12.37 -32.98 21.22
C ASP A 337 -13.20 -34.03 21.95
N GLU A 338 -12.56 -35.10 22.47
CA GLU A 338 -13.29 -36.20 23.15
C GLU A 338 -13.92 -35.78 24.48
N THR A 339 -13.31 -34.81 25.15
CA THR A 339 -13.70 -34.35 26.49
C THR A 339 -14.59 -33.11 26.47
N ASP A 340 -14.58 -32.35 25.34
CA ASP A 340 -15.21 -31.03 25.23
C ASP A 340 -14.81 -30.08 26.38
N GLY A 341 -13.53 -30.14 26.78
CA GLY A 341 -13.05 -29.41 27.96
C GLY A 341 -13.09 -27.89 27.82
N ASP A 342 -13.11 -27.38 26.60
CA ASP A 342 -13.24 -25.95 26.24
C ASP A 342 -14.69 -25.56 25.87
N GLY A 343 -15.62 -26.52 25.79
CA GLY A 343 -17.01 -26.28 25.40
C GLY A 343 -17.21 -25.92 23.93
N LEU A 344 -16.23 -26.19 23.05
CA LEU A 344 -16.26 -25.76 21.66
C LEU A 344 -16.64 -26.83 20.64
N ASN A 345 -17.08 -28.03 21.11
CA ASN A 345 -17.52 -29.10 20.21
C ASN A 345 -18.73 -28.75 19.33
N PHE A 346 -19.46 -27.70 19.64
CA PHE A 346 -20.51 -27.19 18.75
C PHE A 346 -19.93 -26.63 17.42
N LEU A 347 -18.62 -26.33 17.35
CA LEU A 347 -17.89 -25.93 16.14
C LEU A 347 -17.29 -27.13 15.40
N ALA A 348 -17.31 -28.34 15.96
CA ALA A 348 -16.67 -29.50 15.35
C ALA A 348 -17.20 -29.75 13.93
N GLY A 349 -16.29 -29.84 12.96
CA GLY A 349 -16.59 -29.97 11.55
C GLY A 349 -16.84 -28.64 10.79
N ALA A 350 -17.02 -27.54 11.50
CA ALA A 350 -17.10 -26.21 10.84
C ALA A 350 -15.72 -25.79 10.27
N SER A 351 -15.72 -25.17 9.12
CA SER A 351 -14.47 -24.59 8.58
C SER A 351 -14.09 -23.32 9.34
N VAL A 352 -12.78 -23.06 9.45
CA VAL A 352 -12.28 -21.80 10.05
C VAL A 352 -12.82 -20.58 9.28
N ASP A 353 -12.96 -20.67 7.96
CA ASP A 353 -13.59 -19.62 7.14
C ASP A 353 -15.05 -19.36 7.54
N HIS A 354 -15.82 -20.40 7.80
CA HIS A 354 -17.20 -20.23 8.29
C HIS A 354 -17.22 -19.49 9.63
N ILE A 355 -16.33 -19.85 10.55
CA ILE A 355 -16.23 -19.17 11.86
C ILE A 355 -15.83 -17.70 11.68
N ARG A 356 -14.85 -17.42 10.81
CA ARG A 356 -14.46 -16.06 10.44
C ARG A 356 -15.65 -15.24 9.91
N ASP A 357 -16.43 -15.81 9.00
CA ASP A 357 -17.57 -15.13 8.41
C ASP A 357 -18.65 -14.82 9.46
N ARG A 358 -18.92 -15.76 10.38
CA ARG A 358 -19.83 -15.51 11.52
C ARG A 358 -19.27 -14.46 12.49
N ALA A 359 -17.96 -14.48 12.77
CA ALA A 359 -17.30 -13.43 13.58
C ALA A 359 -17.43 -12.06 12.91
N THR A 360 -17.22 -11.97 11.59
CA THR A 360 -17.41 -10.75 10.83
C THR A 360 -18.83 -10.22 10.96
N GLU A 361 -19.84 -11.05 10.74
CA GLU A 361 -21.25 -10.65 10.84
C GLU A 361 -21.63 -10.24 12.26
N GLY A 362 -21.15 -10.98 13.28
CA GLY A 362 -21.37 -10.62 14.68
C GLY A 362 -20.78 -9.27 15.04
N THR A 363 -19.58 -8.97 14.55
CA THR A 363 -18.91 -7.68 14.76
C THR A 363 -19.64 -6.54 14.04
N LEU A 364 -20.04 -6.73 12.78
CA LEU A 364 -20.82 -5.74 12.02
C LEU A 364 -22.12 -5.36 12.74
N LEU A 365 -22.84 -6.37 13.24
CA LEU A 365 -24.08 -6.17 14.01
C LEU A 365 -23.82 -5.40 15.30
N ALA A 366 -22.82 -5.80 16.08
CA ALA A 366 -22.51 -5.17 17.36
C ALA A 366 -22.07 -3.72 17.20
N HIS A 367 -21.13 -3.46 16.29
CA HIS A 367 -20.59 -2.13 16.05
C HIS A 367 -21.67 -1.19 15.46
N SER A 368 -22.50 -1.68 14.51
CA SER A 368 -23.61 -0.89 13.97
C SER A 368 -24.62 -0.53 15.07
N GLN A 369 -25.02 -1.48 15.93
CA GLN A 369 -25.89 -1.21 17.08
C GLN A 369 -25.25 -0.24 18.08
N GLY A 370 -23.93 -0.26 18.20
CA GLY A 370 -23.14 0.71 18.98
C GLY A 370 -23.02 2.08 18.35
N GLY A 371 -23.57 2.30 17.15
CA GLY A 371 -23.54 3.59 16.44
C GLY A 371 -22.27 3.80 15.61
N VAL A 372 -21.59 2.74 15.18
CA VAL A 372 -20.44 2.80 14.29
C VAL A 372 -20.88 2.38 12.88
N PRO A 373 -20.80 3.28 11.87
CA PRO A 373 -21.06 2.91 10.48
C PRO A 373 -20.03 1.90 9.97
N ASN A 374 -20.49 0.91 9.20
CA ASN A 374 -19.63 -0.11 8.61
C ASN A 374 -19.80 -0.13 7.08
N VAL A 375 -18.76 0.27 6.36
CA VAL A 375 -18.66 0.10 4.92
C VAL A 375 -18.02 -1.27 4.65
N ILE A 376 -18.60 -2.04 3.74
CA ILE A 376 -18.11 -3.37 3.38
C ILE A 376 -17.58 -3.30 1.96
N VAL A 377 -16.33 -3.73 1.75
CA VAL A 377 -15.70 -3.91 0.43
C VAL A 377 -15.54 -5.41 0.20
N ASN A 378 -16.40 -6.00 -0.61
CA ASN A 378 -16.30 -7.40 -0.99
C ASN A 378 -15.39 -7.54 -2.21
N VAL A 379 -14.28 -8.25 -2.08
CA VAL A 379 -13.29 -8.44 -3.16
C VAL A 379 -13.62 -9.62 -4.05
N GLY A 380 -14.31 -10.63 -3.52
CA GLY A 380 -14.78 -11.80 -4.25
C GLY A 380 -13.73 -12.89 -4.47
N GLY A 381 -12.50 -12.71 -3.98
CA GLY A 381 -11.40 -13.68 -4.11
C GLY A 381 -10.11 -13.17 -3.47
N LYS A 382 -9.05 -13.99 -3.52
CA LYS A 382 -7.72 -13.67 -3.00
C LYS A 382 -6.64 -14.09 -4.02
N GLY A 383 -6.80 -13.67 -5.27
CA GLY A 383 -5.83 -13.91 -6.34
C GLY A 383 -5.17 -12.63 -6.85
N PRO A 384 -4.17 -12.74 -7.74
CA PRO A 384 -3.53 -11.57 -8.32
C PRO A 384 -4.52 -10.64 -9.05
N ARG A 385 -5.47 -11.22 -9.79
CA ARG A 385 -6.52 -10.46 -10.51
C ARG A 385 -7.43 -9.69 -9.56
N GLU A 386 -7.86 -10.33 -8.46
CA GLU A 386 -8.68 -9.70 -7.44
C GLU A 386 -7.94 -8.56 -6.75
N LEU A 387 -6.67 -8.76 -6.46
CA LEU A 387 -5.84 -7.73 -5.82
C LEU A 387 -5.54 -6.56 -6.77
N GLY A 388 -5.35 -6.83 -8.06
CA GLY A 388 -5.25 -5.79 -9.08
C GLY A 388 -6.50 -4.91 -9.15
N ARG A 389 -7.70 -5.52 -9.11
CA ARG A 389 -8.98 -4.78 -9.04
C ARG A 389 -9.04 -3.91 -7.78
N LEU A 390 -8.64 -4.46 -6.63
CA LEU A 390 -8.70 -3.76 -5.34
C LEU A 390 -7.74 -2.56 -5.29
N ILE A 391 -6.52 -2.71 -5.82
CA ILE A 391 -5.53 -1.63 -5.89
C ILE A 391 -6.10 -0.48 -6.72
N TYR A 392 -6.54 -0.75 -7.95
CA TYR A 392 -7.07 0.29 -8.82
C TYR A 392 -8.35 0.92 -8.25
N PHE A 393 -9.21 0.11 -7.64
CA PHE A 393 -10.42 0.60 -6.94
C PHE A 393 -10.07 1.64 -5.87
N PHE A 394 -9.11 1.34 -4.98
CA PHE A 394 -8.73 2.28 -3.93
C PHE A 394 -8.03 3.53 -4.48
N GLU A 395 -7.16 3.38 -5.48
CA GLU A 395 -6.50 4.51 -6.14
C GLU A 395 -7.54 5.45 -6.77
N TYR A 396 -8.50 4.90 -7.51
CA TYR A 396 -9.53 5.68 -8.19
C TYR A 396 -10.48 6.36 -7.22
N ALA A 397 -10.96 5.63 -6.21
CA ALA A 397 -11.81 6.19 -5.16
C ALA A 397 -11.08 7.28 -4.35
N CYS A 398 -9.77 7.13 -4.12
CA CYS A 398 -8.96 8.13 -3.45
C CYS A 398 -8.85 9.44 -4.26
N GLY A 399 -8.61 9.34 -5.57
CA GLY A 399 -8.61 10.51 -6.46
C GLY A 399 -9.95 11.26 -6.44
N LEU A 400 -11.06 10.53 -6.57
CA LEU A 400 -12.41 11.10 -6.47
C LEU A 400 -12.65 11.77 -5.10
N SER A 401 -12.27 11.09 -4.02
CA SER A 401 -12.48 11.56 -2.65
C SER A 401 -11.68 12.85 -2.36
N GLY A 402 -10.44 12.94 -2.84
CA GLY A 402 -9.63 14.16 -2.74
C GLY A 402 -10.27 15.35 -3.47
N TYR A 403 -10.77 15.13 -4.68
CA TYR A 403 -11.51 16.19 -5.41
C TYR A 403 -12.84 16.56 -4.75
N LEU A 404 -13.55 15.60 -4.13
CA LEU A 404 -14.75 15.93 -3.34
C LEU A 404 -14.44 16.78 -2.12
N LEU A 405 -13.25 16.66 -1.55
CA LEU A 405 -12.74 17.48 -0.44
C LEU A 405 -12.15 18.82 -0.92
N ASP A 406 -12.12 19.08 -2.22
CA ASP A 406 -11.49 20.25 -2.84
C ASP A 406 -10.01 20.41 -2.41
N VAL A 407 -9.23 19.32 -2.48
CA VAL A 407 -7.77 19.29 -2.26
C VAL A 407 -7.07 18.68 -3.46
N ASN A 408 -5.76 18.95 -3.62
CA ASN A 408 -4.92 18.24 -4.60
C ASN A 408 -4.61 16.83 -4.07
N PRO A 409 -5.12 15.73 -4.68
CA PRO A 409 -4.89 14.39 -4.16
C PRO A 409 -3.48 13.84 -4.45
N PHE A 410 -2.65 14.53 -5.23
CA PHE A 410 -1.42 13.97 -5.81
C PHE A 410 -0.12 14.61 -5.32
N ASP A 411 -0.18 15.74 -4.60
CA ASP A 411 0.97 16.35 -3.92
C ASP A 411 1.04 15.94 -2.43
N GLN A 412 2.11 16.34 -1.74
CA GLN A 412 2.32 16.09 -0.31
C GLN A 412 3.18 17.20 0.34
N PRO A 413 2.71 18.47 0.35
CA PRO A 413 3.53 19.57 0.85
C PRO A 413 3.88 19.46 2.34
N GLY A 414 3.05 18.80 3.14
CA GLY A 414 3.22 18.67 4.59
C GLY A 414 4.50 17.94 5.03
N VAL A 415 5.05 17.06 4.18
CA VAL A 415 6.26 16.29 4.54
C VAL A 415 7.57 17.02 4.24
N GLU A 416 7.53 18.18 3.59
CA GLU A 416 8.77 18.90 3.22
C GLU A 416 9.43 19.59 4.42
N ALA A 417 8.66 20.02 5.40
CA ALA A 417 9.19 20.73 6.56
C ALA A 417 10.13 19.86 7.41
N TYR A 418 9.74 18.62 7.73
CA TYR A 418 10.58 17.73 8.53
C TYR A 418 11.86 17.33 7.79
N LYS A 419 11.79 17.09 6.47
CA LYS A 419 12.96 16.77 5.64
C LYS A 419 14.01 17.89 5.69
N LYS A 420 13.57 19.15 5.50
CA LYS A 420 14.45 20.32 5.60
C LYS A 420 15.09 20.43 6.99
N ASN A 421 14.31 20.19 8.05
CA ASN A 421 14.84 20.21 9.42
C ASN A 421 15.85 19.08 9.65
N MET A 422 15.57 17.87 9.18
CA MET A 422 16.48 16.73 9.26
C MET A 422 17.80 17.02 8.54
N PHE A 423 17.75 17.53 7.30
CA PHE A 423 18.95 17.90 6.56
C PHE A 423 19.78 18.96 7.26
N ALA A 424 19.14 19.98 7.85
CA ALA A 424 19.82 21.00 8.63
C ALA A 424 20.52 20.42 9.85
N LEU A 425 19.81 19.63 10.67
CA LEU A 425 20.35 19.01 11.87
C LEU A 425 21.48 18.00 11.58
N LEU A 426 21.42 17.32 10.43
CA LEU A 426 22.49 16.44 9.96
C LEU A 426 23.71 17.21 9.39
N GLY A 427 23.62 18.54 9.26
CA GLY A 427 24.72 19.38 8.77
C GLY A 427 24.93 19.28 7.25
N LYS A 428 23.85 19.09 6.49
CA LYS A 428 23.91 19.13 5.03
C LYS A 428 24.41 20.50 4.57
N PRO A 429 25.41 20.55 3.63
CA PRO A 429 25.90 21.82 3.10
C PRO A 429 24.77 22.71 2.57
N GLY A 430 24.83 24.01 2.89
CA GLY A 430 23.80 25.00 2.53
C GLY A 430 22.63 25.09 3.51
N TYR A 431 22.71 24.42 4.69
CA TYR A 431 21.73 24.50 5.75
C TYR A 431 22.27 25.04 7.07
N GLU A 432 23.43 25.70 7.08
CA GLU A 432 24.18 26.12 8.26
C GLU A 432 23.34 27.03 9.18
N ASP A 433 22.73 28.07 8.62
CA ASP A 433 21.89 29.01 9.38
C ASP A 433 20.67 28.34 9.98
N ARG A 434 20.03 27.45 9.20
CA ARG A 434 18.87 26.68 9.66
C ARG A 434 19.24 25.72 10.79
N LYS A 435 20.42 25.11 10.71
CA LYS A 435 20.96 24.25 11.77
C LYS A 435 21.09 25.03 13.08
N ALA A 436 21.75 26.18 13.07
CA ALA A 436 21.93 27.02 14.25
C ALA A 436 20.59 27.44 14.88
N GLU A 437 19.62 27.85 14.04
CA GLU A 437 18.25 28.18 14.50
C GLU A 437 17.57 26.99 15.22
N LEU A 438 17.63 25.80 14.62
CA LEU A 438 16.99 24.61 15.16
C LEU A 438 17.65 24.11 16.44
N GLU A 439 18.98 24.11 16.51
CA GLU A 439 19.73 23.73 17.73
C GLU A 439 19.44 24.68 18.89
N ALA A 440 19.35 26.00 18.64
CA ALA A 440 18.94 26.98 19.65
C ALA A 440 17.52 26.66 20.16
N LYS A 441 16.55 26.42 19.29
CA LYS A 441 15.17 26.05 19.67
C LYS A 441 15.08 24.75 20.48
N LEU A 442 15.90 23.75 20.14
CA LEU A 442 15.96 22.49 20.89
C LEU A 442 16.59 22.66 22.27
N THR A 443 17.53 23.60 22.44
CA THR A 443 18.17 23.91 23.72
C THR A 443 17.24 24.70 24.63
N GLU A 444 16.49 25.67 24.10
CA GLU A 444 15.51 26.46 24.83
C GLU A 444 14.33 25.64 25.40
N LYS A 445 14.02 24.50 24.75
CA LYS A 445 12.89 23.63 25.15
C LYS A 445 13.27 22.44 26.04
N ARG A 446 14.55 22.32 26.39
CA ARG A 446 15.05 21.33 27.37
C ARG A 446 15.27 22.01 28.73
#